data_e82583a294b80220ef56fdc453a8b331
#
_entry.id   e82583a294b80220ef56fdc453a8b331
#
_cell.length_a   1.000
_cell.length_b   1.000
_cell.length_c   1.000
_cell.angle_alpha   90.00
_cell.angle_beta   90.00
_cell.angle_gamma   90.00
#
_symmetry.space_group_name_H-M   'P 1'
#
loop_
_entity.id
_entity.type
_entity.pdbx_description
1 polymer ?
#
loop_
_entity_poly.entity_id
_entity_poly.type
_entity_poly.pdbx_seq_one_letter_code
_entity_poly.pdbx_strand_id
1 'polypeptide(L)'
;MGSFLTVIGVGYALVVGGLFVIQRSLLYFPSDNVPVPAETLVPEMAVVSLTTADGLELDSWYAPAAVGRPTIVYFCGNGGHIGMRDAKVRAYLDAGFGVLLVGYRGYGDNPGSPSERGLYSDGRAALGFMRENGVAPRMRVLYGESLGSGVAVQLAIEQSGAGDPVGAVVLEAPFTSVGAVAQAHYPFVPAR
;
A
#
# COMPACT_ATOMS: atom_id res chain seq x y z
N MET A 1 34.36 16.80 -32.38
CA MET A 1 33.57 17.26 -31.21
C MET A 1 32.09 16.84 -31.31
N GLY A 2 31.43 16.93 -32.48
CA GLY A 2 30.03 16.50 -32.67
C GLY A 2 29.80 15.02 -32.36
N SER A 3 30.60 14.11 -32.90
CA SER A 3 30.45 12.66 -32.70
C SER A 3 30.55 12.22 -31.21
N PHE A 4 31.38 12.89 -30.42
CA PHE A 4 31.56 12.61 -29.00
C PHE A 4 30.33 13.01 -28.19
N LEU A 5 29.76 14.19 -28.44
CA LEU A 5 28.53 14.65 -27.80
C LEU A 5 27.32 13.76 -28.18
N THR A 6 27.27 13.29 -29.43
CA THR A 6 26.23 12.36 -29.87
C THR A 6 26.31 11.03 -29.13
N VAL A 7 27.52 10.46 -28.95
CA VAL A 7 27.72 9.21 -28.20
C VAL A 7 27.25 9.35 -26.73
N ILE A 8 27.63 10.47 -26.08
CA ILE A 8 27.19 10.75 -24.70
C ILE A 8 25.66 10.88 -24.63
N GLY A 9 25.04 11.63 -25.56
CA GLY A 9 23.61 11.82 -25.59
C GLY A 9 22.84 10.50 -25.80
N VAL A 10 23.31 9.66 -26.70
CA VAL A 10 22.74 8.33 -26.93
C VAL A 10 22.91 7.44 -25.69
N GLY A 11 24.10 7.42 -25.09
CA GLY A 11 24.37 6.66 -23.86
C GLY A 11 23.42 7.08 -22.70
N TYR A 12 23.28 8.38 -22.50
CA TYR A 12 22.35 8.91 -21.49
C TYR A 12 20.89 8.51 -21.78
N ALA A 13 20.44 8.64 -23.03
CA ALA A 13 19.08 8.24 -23.42
C ALA A 13 18.82 6.75 -23.20
N LEU A 14 19.80 5.89 -23.48
CA LEU A 14 19.71 4.45 -23.22
C LEU A 14 19.61 4.14 -21.73
N VAL A 15 20.39 4.82 -20.88
CA VAL A 15 20.31 4.64 -19.41
C VAL A 15 18.96 5.09 -18.89
N VAL A 16 18.48 6.27 -19.26
CA VAL A 16 17.17 6.78 -18.82
C VAL A 16 16.03 5.88 -19.35
N GLY A 17 16.10 5.45 -20.59
CA GLY A 17 15.15 4.51 -21.19
C GLY A 17 15.15 3.15 -20.45
N GLY A 18 16.33 2.63 -20.12
CA GLY A 18 16.48 1.41 -19.32
C GLY A 18 15.84 1.54 -17.94
N LEU A 19 16.15 2.62 -17.21
CA LEU A 19 15.54 2.91 -15.90
C LEU A 19 14.03 3.06 -15.99
N PHE A 20 13.51 3.68 -17.05
CA PHE A 20 12.07 3.78 -17.28
C PHE A 20 11.41 2.41 -17.44
N VAL A 21 12.04 1.47 -18.12
CA VAL A 21 11.53 0.11 -18.32
C VAL A 21 11.49 -0.67 -16.99
N ILE A 22 12.56 -0.56 -16.19
CA ILE A 22 12.70 -1.34 -14.95
C ILE A 22 12.19 -0.61 -13.68
N GLN A 23 11.67 0.62 -13.80
CA GLN A 23 11.28 1.46 -12.65
C GLN A 23 10.33 0.76 -11.67
N ARG A 24 9.41 -0.09 -12.17
CA ARG A 24 8.50 -0.84 -11.31
C ARG A 24 9.23 -1.86 -10.44
N SER A 25 10.18 -2.60 -11.00
CA SER A 25 11.01 -3.54 -10.25
C SER A 25 11.94 -2.85 -9.25
N LEU A 26 12.25 -1.56 -9.48
CA LEU A 26 13.02 -0.73 -8.55
C LEU A 26 12.17 -0.10 -7.44
N LEU A 27 10.84 -0.11 -7.59
CA LEU A 27 9.92 0.50 -6.63
C LEU A 27 9.19 -0.54 -5.79
N TYR A 28 8.76 -1.65 -6.37
CA TYR A 28 7.95 -2.67 -5.69
C TYR A 28 8.79 -3.91 -5.43
N PHE A 29 8.87 -4.31 -4.16
CA PHE A 29 9.66 -5.45 -3.69
C PHE A 29 8.76 -6.47 -2.98
N PRO A 30 7.81 -7.09 -3.70
CA PRO A 30 6.98 -8.12 -3.11
C PRO A 30 7.82 -9.32 -2.67
N SER A 31 7.40 -10.00 -1.62
CA SER A 31 7.87 -11.33 -1.27
C SER A 31 6.69 -12.29 -1.17
N ASP A 32 6.92 -13.51 -1.57
CA ASP A 32 5.96 -14.61 -1.55
C ASP A 32 5.93 -15.31 -0.17
N ASN A 33 5.16 -16.39 -0.06
CA ASN A 33 5.06 -17.24 1.12
C ASN A 33 4.53 -16.49 2.35
N VAL A 34 3.37 -15.87 2.23
CA VAL A 34 2.67 -15.24 3.35
C VAL A 34 2.27 -16.34 4.34
N PRO A 35 2.70 -16.29 5.62
CA PRO A 35 2.26 -17.25 6.61
C PRO A 35 0.75 -17.13 6.83
N VAL A 36 0.12 -18.17 7.35
CA VAL A 36 -1.25 -18.05 7.85
C VAL A 36 -1.23 -17.31 9.20
N PRO A 37 -2.25 -16.50 9.54
CA PRO A 37 -2.27 -15.76 10.81
C PRO A 37 -2.00 -16.63 12.04
N ALA A 38 -2.47 -17.88 12.05
CA ALA A 38 -2.28 -18.84 13.15
C ALA A 38 -0.80 -19.16 13.46
N GLU A 39 0.11 -18.91 12.51
CA GLU A 39 1.55 -19.13 12.65
C GLU A 39 2.32 -17.84 13.04
N THR A 40 1.60 -16.76 13.34
CA THR A 40 2.17 -15.43 13.62
C THR A 40 1.80 -14.92 15.01
N LEU A 41 2.19 -13.70 15.33
CA LEU A 41 1.84 -13.06 16.60
C LEU A 41 0.36 -12.60 16.67
N VAL A 42 -0.42 -12.79 15.61
CA VAL A 42 -1.82 -12.34 15.50
C VAL A 42 -2.77 -13.47 15.06
N PRO A 43 -2.77 -14.62 15.78
CA PRO A 43 -3.52 -15.82 15.39
C PRO A 43 -5.05 -15.62 15.35
N GLU A 44 -5.56 -14.57 15.98
CA GLU A 44 -6.99 -14.21 15.96
C GLU A 44 -7.43 -13.50 14.68
N MET A 45 -6.51 -13.06 13.82
CA MET A 45 -6.87 -12.49 12.52
C MET A 45 -7.35 -13.59 11.57
N ALA A 46 -8.36 -13.27 10.78
CA ALA A 46 -8.84 -14.13 9.71
C ALA A 46 -8.29 -13.66 8.34
N VAL A 47 -7.99 -14.60 7.46
CA VAL A 47 -7.80 -14.30 6.04
C VAL A 47 -9.15 -13.94 5.44
N VAL A 48 -9.22 -12.81 4.76
CA VAL A 48 -10.41 -12.32 4.05
C VAL A 48 -10.04 -11.95 2.63
N SER A 49 -10.96 -12.15 1.69
CA SER A 49 -10.77 -11.76 0.30
C SER A 49 -11.38 -10.39 0.04
N LEU A 50 -10.63 -9.51 -0.61
CA LEU A 50 -11.08 -8.19 -1.06
C LEU A 50 -11.26 -8.22 -2.57
N THR A 51 -12.50 -8.05 -3.04
CA THR A 51 -12.81 -8.01 -4.48
C THR A 51 -12.59 -6.60 -5.01
N THR A 52 -11.66 -6.45 -5.95
CA THR A 52 -11.37 -5.17 -6.59
C THR A 52 -12.33 -4.88 -7.75
N ALA A 53 -12.45 -3.61 -8.14
CA ALA A 53 -13.32 -3.21 -9.25
C ALA A 53 -12.92 -3.80 -10.61
N ASP A 54 -11.67 -4.22 -10.76
CA ASP A 54 -11.12 -4.91 -11.93
C ASP A 54 -11.10 -6.43 -11.79
N GLY A 55 -11.79 -6.97 -10.76
CA GLY A 55 -12.10 -8.39 -10.60
C GLY A 55 -11.00 -9.24 -9.98
N LEU A 56 -10.00 -8.63 -9.33
CA LEU A 56 -9.02 -9.37 -8.55
C LEU A 56 -9.56 -9.71 -7.16
N GLU A 57 -9.26 -10.90 -6.68
CA GLU A 57 -9.48 -11.31 -5.30
C GLU A 57 -8.13 -11.21 -4.57
N LEU A 58 -8.08 -10.38 -3.51
CA LEU A 58 -6.86 -10.08 -2.79
C LEU A 58 -6.98 -10.57 -1.34
N ASP A 59 -6.16 -11.52 -0.97
CA ASP A 59 -6.06 -12.01 0.40
C ASP A 59 -5.49 -10.91 1.30
N SER A 60 -6.22 -10.64 2.36
CA SER A 60 -5.94 -9.64 3.39
C SER A 60 -6.23 -10.23 4.75
N TRP A 61 -5.74 -9.63 5.82
CA TRP A 61 -6.02 -10.14 7.18
C TRP A 61 -6.89 -9.16 7.95
N TYR A 62 -7.91 -9.69 8.62
CA TYR A 62 -8.86 -8.87 9.37
C TYR A 62 -9.12 -9.41 10.77
N ALA A 63 -9.14 -8.51 11.74
CA ALA A 63 -9.72 -8.73 13.07
C ALA A 63 -10.65 -7.55 13.41
N PRO A 64 -11.88 -7.81 13.87
CA PRO A 64 -12.84 -6.75 14.22
C PRO A 64 -12.41 -6.00 15.49
N ALA A 65 -12.86 -4.76 15.60
CA ALA A 65 -12.61 -3.93 16.78
C ALA A 65 -13.47 -4.36 17.97
N ALA A 66 -12.97 -4.13 19.18
CA ALA A 66 -13.80 -4.14 20.38
C ALA A 66 -14.88 -3.05 20.29
N VAL A 67 -15.97 -3.22 21.02
CA VAL A 67 -17.10 -2.28 21.01
C VAL A 67 -16.64 -0.85 21.31
N GLY A 68 -17.01 0.08 20.44
CA GLY A 68 -16.65 1.50 20.54
C GLY A 68 -15.20 1.84 20.16
N ARG A 69 -14.43 0.89 19.66
CA ARG A 69 -13.06 1.13 19.14
C ARG A 69 -13.07 1.25 17.62
N PRO A 70 -12.18 2.08 17.04
CA PRO A 70 -12.04 2.19 15.60
C PRO A 70 -11.31 0.99 14.99
N THR A 71 -11.42 0.86 13.67
CA THR A 71 -10.68 -0.11 12.88
C THR A 71 -9.59 0.60 12.06
N ILE A 72 -8.38 0.11 12.16
CA ILE A 72 -7.22 0.54 11.39
C ILE A 72 -7.23 -0.20 10.05
N VAL A 73 -7.33 0.52 8.94
CA VAL A 73 -7.11 0.01 7.59
C VAL A 73 -5.65 0.29 7.25
N TYR A 74 -4.82 -0.76 7.30
CA TYR A 74 -3.38 -0.65 7.23
C TYR A 74 -2.86 -0.92 5.82
N PHE A 75 -2.27 0.09 5.21
CA PHE A 75 -1.62 0.06 3.91
C PHE A 75 -0.12 -0.05 4.10
N CYS A 76 0.45 -1.20 3.72
CA CYS A 76 1.86 -1.52 3.90
C CYS A 76 2.79 -0.68 3.01
N GLY A 77 4.07 -0.68 3.36
CA GLY A 77 5.15 -0.15 2.53
C GLY A 77 5.39 -0.99 1.28
N ASN A 78 6.44 -0.64 0.52
CA ASN A 78 6.77 -1.23 -0.77
C ASN A 78 7.48 -2.59 -0.70
N GLY A 79 7.81 -3.11 0.48
CA GLY A 79 8.56 -4.35 0.62
C GLY A 79 7.89 -5.40 1.49
N GLY A 80 8.13 -6.66 1.15
CA GLY A 80 7.68 -7.81 1.93
C GLY A 80 6.24 -8.23 1.63
N HIS A 81 5.55 -8.71 2.66
CA HIS A 81 4.15 -9.13 2.66
C HIS A 81 3.47 -8.72 3.97
N ILE A 82 2.13 -8.81 4.03
CA ILE A 82 1.34 -8.36 5.20
C ILE A 82 1.74 -9.05 6.52
N GLY A 83 2.11 -10.33 6.49
CA GLY A 83 2.52 -11.09 7.67
C GLY A 83 3.74 -10.52 8.40
N MET A 84 4.57 -9.73 7.73
CA MET A 84 5.72 -9.05 8.36
C MET A 84 5.33 -7.87 9.28
N ARG A 85 4.04 -7.59 9.42
CA ARG A 85 3.50 -6.52 10.27
C ARG A 85 2.84 -7.05 11.54
N ASP A 86 2.91 -8.35 11.80
CA ASP A 86 2.26 -9.04 12.91
C ASP A 86 2.62 -8.43 14.28
N ALA A 87 3.92 -8.20 14.56
CA ALA A 87 4.37 -7.59 15.82
C ALA A 87 3.82 -6.17 16.02
N LYS A 88 3.74 -5.35 14.97
CA LYS A 88 3.16 -4.01 15.03
C LYS A 88 1.65 -4.06 15.26
N VAL A 89 0.98 -4.95 14.53
CA VAL A 89 -0.47 -5.13 14.60
C VAL A 89 -0.90 -5.70 15.95
N ARG A 90 -0.10 -6.57 16.56
CA ARG A 90 -0.34 -7.10 17.89
C ARG A 90 -0.65 -5.99 18.90
N ALA A 91 0.16 -4.92 18.91
CA ALA A 91 -0.04 -3.79 19.83
C ALA A 91 -1.40 -3.08 19.62
N TYR A 92 -1.88 -2.99 18.38
CA TYR A 92 -3.19 -2.39 18.10
C TYR A 92 -4.34 -3.31 18.54
N LEU A 93 -4.25 -4.61 18.29
CA LEU A 93 -5.24 -5.59 18.73
C LEU A 93 -5.31 -5.65 20.25
N ASP A 94 -4.19 -5.63 20.96
CA ASP A 94 -4.13 -5.58 22.43
C ASP A 94 -4.79 -4.32 23.00
N ALA A 95 -4.75 -3.21 22.27
CA ALA A 95 -5.45 -1.98 22.63
C ALA A 95 -6.94 -1.98 22.23
N GLY A 96 -7.45 -3.07 21.66
CA GLY A 96 -8.83 -3.26 21.27
C GLY A 96 -9.22 -2.63 19.93
N PHE A 97 -8.28 -2.13 19.15
CA PHE A 97 -8.56 -1.68 17.78
C PHE A 97 -8.86 -2.88 16.87
N GLY A 98 -9.78 -2.71 15.90
CA GLY A 98 -9.81 -3.61 14.76
C GLY A 98 -8.67 -3.31 13.81
N VAL A 99 -8.25 -4.30 13.04
CA VAL A 99 -7.22 -4.12 12.01
C VAL A 99 -7.59 -4.87 10.75
N LEU A 100 -7.54 -4.17 9.60
CA LEU A 100 -7.50 -4.76 8.28
C LEU A 100 -6.10 -4.51 7.70
N LEU A 101 -5.27 -5.55 7.65
CA LEU A 101 -4.01 -5.54 6.91
C LEU A 101 -4.31 -5.78 5.43
N VAL A 102 -4.18 -4.75 4.62
CA VAL A 102 -4.53 -4.80 3.20
C VAL A 102 -3.45 -5.49 2.40
N GLY A 103 -3.78 -6.63 1.80
CA GLY A 103 -2.94 -7.29 0.81
C GLY A 103 -3.02 -6.56 -0.53
N TYR A 104 -1.87 -6.27 -1.12
CA TYR A 104 -1.82 -5.63 -2.43
C TYR A 104 -1.73 -6.65 -3.56
N ARG A 105 -2.21 -6.24 -4.74
CA ARG A 105 -1.97 -6.98 -5.98
C ARG A 105 -0.49 -7.22 -6.23
N GLY A 106 -0.12 -8.46 -6.57
CA GLY A 106 1.26 -8.86 -6.85
C GLY A 106 2.17 -8.94 -5.62
N TYR A 107 1.61 -8.87 -4.38
CA TYR A 107 2.34 -9.09 -3.13
C TYR A 107 1.84 -10.37 -2.48
N GLY A 108 2.75 -11.14 -1.90
CA GLY A 108 2.44 -12.47 -1.41
C GLY A 108 1.93 -13.35 -2.55
N ASP A 109 0.87 -14.09 -2.30
CA ASP A 109 0.22 -14.95 -3.31
C ASP A 109 -0.90 -14.22 -4.07
N ASN A 110 -1.05 -12.89 -3.89
CA ASN A 110 -2.09 -12.11 -4.54
C ASN A 110 -1.85 -11.92 -6.04
N PRO A 111 -2.88 -12.07 -6.88
CA PRO A 111 -2.77 -11.92 -8.33
C PRO A 111 -2.47 -10.49 -8.77
N GLY A 112 -2.09 -10.33 -10.03
CA GLY A 112 -1.88 -9.03 -10.66
C GLY A 112 -0.46 -8.51 -10.53
N SER A 113 -0.29 -7.21 -10.79
CA SER A 113 1.00 -6.52 -10.71
C SER A 113 0.83 -5.14 -10.08
N PRO A 114 1.70 -4.74 -9.15
CA PRO A 114 1.55 -3.48 -8.43
C PRO A 114 1.75 -2.28 -9.36
N SER A 115 0.93 -1.27 -9.17
CA SER A 115 1.03 0.04 -9.79
C SER A 115 0.30 1.04 -8.90
N GLU A 116 0.61 2.32 -8.99
CA GLU A 116 -0.04 3.36 -8.19
C GLU A 116 -1.57 3.30 -8.29
N ARG A 117 -2.11 3.27 -9.52
CA ARG A 117 -3.56 3.15 -9.74
C ARG A 117 -4.14 1.83 -9.24
N GLY A 118 -3.36 0.74 -9.36
CA GLY A 118 -3.73 -0.56 -8.85
C GLY A 118 -3.86 -0.55 -7.33
N LEU A 119 -2.87 -0.01 -6.62
CA LEU A 119 -2.90 0.09 -5.16
C LEU A 119 -4.07 0.97 -4.67
N TYR A 120 -4.45 2.02 -5.41
CA TYR A 120 -5.66 2.78 -5.11
C TYR A 120 -6.94 1.95 -5.31
N SER A 121 -6.99 1.09 -6.32
CA SER A 121 -8.10 0.15 -6.52
C SER A 121 -8.20 -0.86 -5.38
N ASP A 122 -7.06 -1.41 -4.94
CA ASP A 122 -6.99 -2.34 -3.81
C ASP A 122 -7.47 -1.68 -2.52
N GLY A 123 -7.04 -0.44 -2.29
CA GLY A 123 -7.48 0.33 -1.14
C GLY A 123 -8.98 0.68 -1.16
N ARG A 124 -9.57 0.93 -2.34
CA ARG A 124 -11.03 1.11 -2.46
C ARG A 124 -11.79 -0.19 -2.15
N ALA A 125 -11.25 -1.34 -2.55
CA ALA A 125 -11.80 -2.65 -2.17
C ALA A 125 -11.77 -2.84 -0.65
N ALA A 126 -10.67 -2.46 0.01
CA ALA A 126 -10.56 -2.49 1.47
C ALA A 126 -11.61 -1.60 2.15
N LEU A 127 -11.86 -0.40 1.65
CA LEU A 127 -12.93 0.48 2.16
C LEU A 127 -14.34 -0.08 1.88
N GLY A 128 -14.51 -0.76 0.74
CA GLY A 128 -15.73 -1.52 0.43
C GLY A 128 -16.01 -2.58 1.48
N PHE A 129 -15.02 -3.42 1.77
CA PHE A 129 -15.09 -4.45 2.80
C PHE A 129 -15.41 -3.85 4.19
N MET A 130 -14.80 -2.73 4.57
CA MET A 130 -15.14 -2.04 5.83
C MET A 130 -16.60 -1.61 5.87
N ARG A 131 -17.16 -1.12 4.77
CA ARG A 131 -18.56 -0.71 4.68
C ARG A 131 -19.50 -1.91 4.81
N GLU A 132 -19.20 -3.00 4.14
CA GLU A 132 -19.97 -4.26 4.19
C GLU A 132 -19.97 -4.88 5.58
N ASN A 133 -18.87 -4.72 6.32
CA ASN A 133 -18.77 -5.15 7.72
C ASN A 133 -19.32 -4.11 8.72
N GLY A 134 -20.05 -3.08 8.27
CA GLY A 134 -20.74 -2.13 9.12
C GLY A 134 -19.82 -1.15 9.87
N VAL A 135 -18.53 -1.04 9.48
CA VAL A 135 -17.61 -0.09 10.11
C VAL A 135 -17.93 1.31 9.60
N ALA A 136 -18.48 2.15 10.47
CA ALA A 136 -18.85 3.52 10.12
C ALA A 136 -17.60 4.33 9.67
N PRO A 137 -17.72 5.30 8.75
CA PRO A 137 -16.60 6.08 8.22
C PRO A 137 -15.73 6.71 9.31
N ARG A 138 -16.36 7.33 10.29
CA ARG A 138 -15.68 7.95 11.44
C ARG A 138 -14.93 6.96 12.36
N MET A 139 -15.21 5.68 12.21
CA MET A 139 -14.53 4.59 12.93
C MET A 139 -13.42 3.93 12.08
N ARG A 140 -13.16 4.41 10.88
CA ARG A 140 -12.06 3.96 10.02
C ARG A 140 -10.86 4.88 10.20
N VAL A 141 -9.72 4.31 10.58
CA VAL A 141 -8.43 5.00 10.63
C VAL A 141 -7.58 4.47 9.47
N LEU A 142 -7.24 5.33 8.51
CA LEU A 142 -6.35 4.93 7.42
C LEU A 142 -4.91 5.07 7.89
N TYR A 143 -4.19 3.97 7.95
CA TYR A 143 -2.79 3.94 8.31
C TYR A 143 -1.94 3.64 7.06
N GLY A 144 -1.06 4.55 6.70
CA GLY A 144 -0.15 4.40 5.57
C GLY A 144 1.30 4.34 5.99
N GLU A 145 1.98 3.22 5.73
CA GLU A 145 3.40 3.04 5.94
C GLU A 145 4.15 3.29 4.63
N SER A 146 5.07 4.25 4.58
CA SER A 146 5.91 4.54 3.41
C SER A 146 5.07 4.65 2.12
N LEU A 147 5.20 3.71 1.17
CA LEU A 147 4.38 3.64 -0.05
C LEU A 147 2.87 3.70 0.26
N GLY A 148 2.43 3.01 1.29
CA GLY A 148 1.04 3.01 1.74
C GLY A 148 0.53 4.38 2.20
N SER A 149 1.42 5.33 2.53
CA SER A 149 1.02 6.70 2.88
C SER A 149 0.36 7.42 1.70
N GLY A 150 0.84 7.19 0.48
CA GLY A 150 0.20 7.69 -0.74
C GLY A 150 -1.20 7.12 -0.94
N VAL A 151 -1.37 5.82 -0.68
CA VAL A 151 -2.69 5.16 -0.76
C VAL A 151 -3.64 5.73 0.29
N ALA A 152 -3.21 5.83 1.55
CA ALA A 152 -4.03 6.35 2.64
C ALA A 152 -4.49 7.79 2.37
N VAL A 153 -3.60 8.67 1.91
CA VAL A 153 -3.92 10.07 1.58
C VAL A 153 -4.90 10.15 0.42
N GLN A 154 -4.66 9.41 -0.68
CA GLN A 154 -5.55 9.40 -1.84
C GLN A 154 -6.98 8.99 -1.45
N LEU A 155 -7.10 7.91 -0.68
CA LEU A 155 -8.41 7.43 -0.24
C LEU A 155 -9.09 8.38 0.74
N ALA A 156 -8.33 9.03 1.64
CA ALA A 156 -8.89 10.03 2.53
C ALA A 156 -9.47 11.24 1.77
N ILE A 157 -8.79 11.68 0.70
CA ILE A 157 -9.28 12.75 -0.18
C ILE A 157 -10.57 12.30 -0.88
N GLU A 158 -10.61 11.08 -1.44
CA GLU A 158 -11.78 10.55 -2.12
C GLU A 158 -12.98 10.43 -1.17
N GLN A 159 -12.78 9.87 0.03
CA GLN A 159 -13.84 9.74 1.03
C GLN A 159 -14.37 11.10 1.51
N SER A 160 -13.48 12.06 1.72
CA SER A 160 -13.87 13.41 2.09
C SER A 160 -14.68 14.09 0.98
N GLY A 161 -14.24 13.97 -0.27
CA GLY A 161 -14.95 14.51 -1.45
C GLY A 161 -16.32 13.86 -1.66
N ALA A 162 -16.49 12.60 -1.26
CA ALA A 162 -17.77 11.87 -1.31
C ALA A 162 -18.72 12.21 -0.13
N GLY A 163 -18.30 13.05 0.82
CA GLY A 163 -19.08 13.35 2.02
C GLY A 163 -19.04 12.27 3.10
N ASP A 164 -18.15 11.30 3.00
CA ASP A 164 -18.00 10.13 3.88
C ASP A 164 -16.60 10.10 4.54
N PRO A 165 -16.15 11.17 5.22
CA PRO A 165 -14.78 11.31 5.70
C PRO A 165 -14.44 10.27 6.76
N VAL A 166 -13.24 9.70 6.66
CA VAL A 166 -12.68 8.77 7.65
C VAL A 166 -12.42 9.46 8.99
N GLY A 167 -12.27 8.67 10.07
CA GLY A 167 -12.04 9.19 11.41
C GLY A 167 -10.68 9.83 11.61
N ALA A 168 -9.64 9.23 11.02
CA ALA A 168 -8.27 9.74 11.08
C ALA A 168 -7.41 9.17 9.95
N VAL A 169 -6.29 9.84 9.69
CA VAL A 169 -5.21 9.34 8.83
C VAL A 169 -3.91 9.37 9.64
N VAL A 170 -3.20 8.25 9.65
CA VAL A 170 -1.89 8.11 10.28
C VAL A 170 -0.87 7.80 9.19
N LEU A 171 0.21 8.56 9.14
CA LEU A 171 1.24 8.41 8.13
C LEU A 171 2.58 8.11 8.80
N GLU A 172 3.16 6.96 8.49
CA GLU A 172 4.49 6.57 8.94
C GLU A 172 5.49 6.69 7.78
N ALA A 173 6.57 7.41 7.99
CA ALA A 173 7.60 7.68 7.00
C ALA A 173 7.03 8.16 5.63
N PRO A 174 6.12 9.16 5.62
CA PRO A 174 5.52 9.63 4.37
C PRO A 174 6.54 10.37 3.50
N PHE A 175 6.28 10.39 2.20
CA PHE A 175 7.04 11.19 1.23
C PHE A 175 6.09 11.97 0.31
N THR A 176 6.58 13.04 -0.28
CA THR A 176 5.73 13.92 -1.11
C THR A 176 5.39 13.29 -2.47
N SER A 177 6.34 12.56 -3.07
CA SER A 177 6.14 11.76 -4.28
C SER A 177 7.30 10.79 -4.48
N VAL A 178 7.06 9.68 -5.18
CA VAL A 178 8.14 8.76 -5.60
C VAL A 178 9.17 9.48 -6.45
N GLY A 179 8.73 10.39 -7.33
CA GLY A 179 9.62 11.24 -8.13
C GLY A 179 10.54 12.12 -7.27
N ALA A 180 10.03 12.71 -6.19
CA ALA A 180 10.84 13.51 -5.27
C ALA A 180 11.89 12.66 -4.54
N VAL A 181 11.54 11.46 -4.11
CA VAL A 181 12.49 10.50 -3.51
C VAL A 181 13.56 10.11 -4.52
N ALA A 182 13.16 9.72 -5.73
CA ALA A 182 14.09 9.36 -6.80
C ALA A 182 15.03 10.53 -7.14
N GLN A 183 14.52 11.76 -7.26
CA GLN A 183 15.32 12.96 -7.55
C GLN A 183 16.32 13.28 -6.43
N ALA A 184 15.97 13.02 -5.17
CA ALA A 184 16.88 13.22 -4.03
C ALA A 184 18.05 12.23 -4.05
N HIS A 185 17.80 10.98 -4.43
CA HIS A 185 18.83 9.93 -4.50
C HIS A 185 19.59 9.88 -5.84
N TYR A 186 18.93 10.27 -6.93
CA TYR A 186 19.47 10.23 -8.30
C TYR A 186 19.24 11.57 -9.02
N PRO A 187 19.93 12.66 -8.62
CA PRO A 187 19.66 14.01 -9.13
C PRO A 187 19.93 14.18 -10.65
N PHE A 188 20.66 13.25 -11.26
CA PHE A 188 20.97 13.22 -12.69
C PHE A 188 19.91 12.47 -13.53
N VAL A 189 18.89 11.86 -12.90
CA VAL A 189 17.77 11.20 -13.58
C VAL A 189 16.55 12.12 -13.51
N PRO A 190 15.91 12.46 -14.64
CA PRO A 190 14.70 13.27 -14.64
C PRO A 190 13.51 12.44 -14.11
N ALA A 191 13.31 12.44 -12.79
CA ALA A 191 12.21 11.78 -12.10
C ALA A 191 11.11 12.81 -11.79
N ARG A 192 10.08 12.89 -12.65
CA ARG A 192 8.91 13.76 -12.47
C ARG A 192 7.63 13.02 -12.80
#